data_8dacbf1228f3c100e0c93dc834e8476b
#
_entry.id   8dacbf1228f3c100e0c93dc834e8476b
#
_cell.length_a   1.000
_cell.length_b   1.000
_cell.length_c   1.000
_cell.angle_alpha   90.00
_cell.angle_beta   90.00
_cell.angle_gamma   90.00
#
_symmetry.space_group_name_H-M   'P 1'
#
loop_
_entity.id
_entity.type
_entity.pdbx_description
1 polymer ?
#
loop_
_entity_poly.entity_id
_entity_poly.type
_entity_poly.pdbx_seq_one_letter_code
_entity_poly.pdbx_strand_id
1 'polypeptide(L)'
;KPYLSDPYFYRGLAKINLDDFQGAESDCSEAIERNPFVVSAYQVRGLARIQQNNFAGAIEDYTKALEFAPENIGVWHNMALCRIRQEDYKGAKNDLDKLIAISPRYTKAYLMRGEVDLKQKDTLAAEKDFGKAIEIDRYDADTWASRAILRLQQQRYKDAEADFDHAIRLSTRNSGVYINRALARYHQNNLRGAMSDYDIALDIDPNNFIGHY
;
A
#
# COMPACT_ATOMS: atom_id res chain seq x y z
N LYS A 1 19.85 19.82 27.65
CA LYS A 1 20.71 18.60 27.68
C LYS A 1 20.12 17.63 26.66
N PRO A 2 20.77 17.38 25.50
CA PRO A 2 20.22 16.50 24.42
C PRO A 2 20.00 15.06 24.89
N TYR A 3 20.71 14.60 25.92
CA TYR A 3 20.62 13.24 26.46
C TYR A 3 19.27 12.87 27.11
N LEU A 4 18.36 13.82 27.28
CA LEU A 4 17.04 13.57 27.87
C LEU A 4 15.95 13.36 26.84
N SER A 5 16.23 13.44 25.51
CA SER A 5 15.27 13.12 24.45
C SER A 5 15.06 11.62 24.30
N ASP A 6 16.13 10.82 24.46
CA ASP A 6 16.13 9.39 24.21
C ASP A 6 15.12 8.59 25.04
N PRO A 7 14.97 8.81 26.36
CA PRO A 7 13.95 8.09 27.14
C PRO A 7 12.55 8.32 26.67
N TYR A 8 12.22 9.54 26.23
CA TYR A 8 10.91 9.85 25.67
C TYR A 8 10.73 9.17 24.33
N PHE A 9 11.71 9.24 23.45
CA PHE A 9 11.66 8.55 22.15
C PHE A 9 11.45 7.03 22.30
N TYR A 10 12.27 6.36 23.13
CA TYR A 10 12.14 4.91 23.33
C TYR A 10 10.83 4.53 24.01
N ARG A 11 10.31 5.36 24.93
CA ARG A 11 8.98 5.13 25.53
C ARG A 11 7.88 5.33 24.49
N GLY A 12 7.96 6.34 23.64
CA GLY A 12 7.04 6.53 22.50
C GLY A 12 7.04 5.35 21.55
N LEU A 13 8.22 4.82 21.22
CA LEU A 13 8.36 3.63 20.37
C LEU A 13 7.75 2.38 21.04
N ALA A 14 7.93 2.20 22.34
CA ALA A 14 7.29 1.11 23.07
C ALA A 14 5.77 1.24 23.09
N LYS A 15 5.24 2.45 23.21
CA LYS A 15 3.79 2.72 23.18
C LYS A 15 3.15 2.41 21.84
N ILE A 16 3.85 2.66 20.69
CA ILE A 16 3.39 2.20 19.37
C ILE A 16 3.10 0.69 19.36
N ASN A 17 4.02 -0.09 19.93
CA ASN A 17 3.87 -1.55 19.98
C ASN A 17 2.78 -2.03 20.97
N LEU A 18 2.29 -1.14 21.82
CA LEU A 18 1.19 -1.38 22.76
C LEU A 18 -0.12 -0.71 22.29
N ASP A 19 -0.17 -0.22 21.04
CA ASP A 19 -1.29 0.51 20.44
C ASP A 19 -1.72 1.78 21.22
N ASP A 20 -0.85 2.30 22.13
CA ASP A 20 -1.02 3.61 22.79
C ASP A 20 -0.52 4.73 21.87
N PHE A 21 -1.26 5.02 20.80
CA PHE A 21 -0.85 6.00 19.79
C PHE A 21 -0.85 7.43 20.33
N GLN A 22 -1.78 7.79 21.21
CA GLN A 22 -1.81 9.10 21.84
C GLN A 22 -0.60 9.32 22.79
N GLY A 23 -0.28 8.32 23.60
CA GLY A 23 0.89 8.36 24.45
C GLY A 23 2.18 8.38 23.66
N ALA A 24 2.25 7.66 22.53
CA ALA A 24 3.40 7.68 21.63
C ALA A 24 3.61 9.06 20.99
N GLU A 25 2.53 9.72 20.51
CA GLU A 25 2.58 11.07 19.97
C GLU A 25 3.06 12.08 20.99
N SER A 26 2.55 12.02 22.23
CA SER A 26 2.96 12.88 23.32
C SER A 26 4.45 12.72 23.65
N ASP A 27 4.92 11.49 23.81
CA ASP A 27 6.32 11.21 24.14
C ASP A 27 7.27 11.61 23.00
N CYS A 28 6.93 11.33 21.76
CA CYS A 28 7.73 11.77 20.62
C CYS A 28 7.74 13.31 20.48
N SER A 29 6.67 14.00 20.84
CA SER A 29 6.62 15.46 20.87
C SER A 29 7.57 16.01 21.91
N GLU A 30 7.60 15.44 23.11
CA GLU A 30 8.55 15.81 24.16
C GLU A 30 10.01 15.52 23.73
N ALA A 31 10.25 14.38 23.04
CA ALA A 31 11.58 14.08 22.51
C ALA A 31 12.05 15.12 21.49
N ILE A 32 11.17 15.54 20.57
CA ILE A 32 11.44 16.55 19.53
C ILE A 32 11.66 17.94 20.16
N GLU A 33 10.86 18.33 21.15
CA GLU A 33 11.04 19.61 21.85
C GLU A 33 12.42 19.70 22.52
N ARG A 34 12.88 18.61 23.11
CA ARG A 34 14.20 18.52 23.75
C ARG A 34 15.35 18.45 22.76
N ASN A 35 15.15 17.77 21.65
CA ASN A 35 16.13 17.65 20.58
C ASN A 35 15.44 17.57 19.22
N PRO A 36 15.32 18.69 18.48
CA PRO A 36 14.67 18.72 17.16
C PRO A 36 15.39 17.92 16.05
N PHE A 37 16.58 17.40 16.34
CA PHE A 37 17.38 16.65 15.36
C PHE A 37 17.17 15.12 15.45
N VAL A 38 16.29 14.65 16.31
CA VAL A 38 15.97 13.22 16.43
C VAL A 38 14.99 12.82 15.31
N VAL A 39 15.53 12.49 14.14
CA VAL A 39 14.75 12.12 12.92
C VAL A 39 13.77 10.99 13.22
N SER A 40 14.20 9.98 13.99
CA SER A 40 13.35 8.84 14.35
C SER A 40 12.12 9.24 15.18
N ALA A 41 12.19 10.32 15.97
CA ALA A 41 11.04 10.77 16.75
C ALA A 41 9.94 11.34 15.85
N TYR A 42 10.29 12.05 14.77
CA TYR A 42 9.32 12.47 13.76
C TYR A 42 8.70 11.27 13.05
N GLN A 43 9.50 10.25 12.72
CA GLN A 43 8.99 9.04 12.07
C GLN A 43 7.98 8.31 12.95
N VAL A 44 8.30 8.10 14.22
CA VAL A 44 7.43 7.42 15.18
C VAL A 44 6.17 8.24 15.46
N ARG A 45 6.29 9.57 15.60
CA ARG A 45 5.14 10.45 15.77
C ARG A 45 4.24 10.44 14.53
N GLY A 46 4.82 10.46 13.34
CA GLY A 46 4.09 10.31 12.08
C GLY A 46 3.32 8.99 12.01
N LEU A 47 3.93 7.86 12.42
CA LEU A 47 3.24 6.58 12.51
C LEU A 47 2.07 6.61 13.51
N ALA A 48 2.30 7.18 14.71
CA ALA A 48 1.23 7.35 15.70
C ALA A 48 0.05 8.16 15.15
N ARG A 49 0.34 9.22 14.41
CA ARG A 49 -0.65 10.08 13.75
C ARG A 49 -1.43 9.37 12.65
N ILE A 50 -0.76 8.51 11.87
CA ILE A 50 -1.46 7.65 10.87
C ILE A 50 -2.50 6.77 11.55
N GLN A 51 -2.15 6.11 12.65
CA GLN A 51 -3.07 5.24 13.38
C GLN A 51 -4.27 6.00 13.97
N GLN A 52 -4.08 7.29 14.23
CA GLN A 52 -5.14 8.22 14.67
C GLN A 52 -5.89 8.89 13.50
N ASN A 53 -5.62 8.50 12.25
CA ASN A 53 -6.12 9.12 11.02
C ASN A 53 -5.74 10.61 10.85
N ASN A 54 -4.73 11.10 11.58
CA ASN A 54 -4.18 12.44 11.42
C ASN A 54 -3.11 12.44 10.31
N PHE A 55 -3.56 12.25 9.06
CA PHE A 55 -2.66 12.16 7.91
C PHE A 55 -1.93 13.47 7.62
N ALA A 56 -2.57 14.62 7.86
CA ALA A 56 -1.92 15.93 7.67
C ALA A 56 -0.74 16.11 8.63
N GLY A 57 -0.94 15.88 9.92
CA GLY A 57 0.14 15.95 10.90
C GLY A 57 1.25 14.91 10.65
N ALA A 58 0.90 13.72 10.12
CA ALA A 58 1.91 12.74 9.73
C ALA A 58 2.78 13.24 8.56
N ILE A 59 2.18 13.89 7.54
CA ILE A 59 2.92 14.47 6.41
C ILE A 59 3.86 15.57 6.90
N GLU A 60 3.45 16.41 7.84
CA GLU A 60 4.33 17.42 8.44
C GLU A 60 5.55 16.79 9.11
N ASP A 61 5.35 15.74 9.90
CA ASP A 61 6.43 15.01 10.56
C ASP A 61 7.37 14.35 9.54
N TYR A 62 6.83 13.69 8.53
CA TYR A 62 7.63 13.07 7.48
C TYR A 62 8.41 14.10 6.65
N THR A 63 7.81 15.26 6.39
CA THR A 63 8.51 16.36 5.74
C THR A 63 9.71 16.80 6.56
N LYS A 64 9.56 16.94 7.88
CA LYS A 64 10.66 17.24 8.79
C LYS A 64 11.72 16.15 8.83
N ALA A 65 11.31 14.89 8.86
CA ALA A 65 12.23 13.76 8.80
C ALA A 65 13.08 13.77 7.51
N LEU A 66 12.48 14.13 6.36
CA LEU A 66 13.15 14.18 5.06
C LEU A 66 14.10 15.38 4.91
N GLU A 67 13.93 16.47 5.68
CA GLU A 67 14.92 17.56 5.73
C GLU A 67 16.29 17.06 6.23
N PHE A 68 16.31 16.06 7.14
CA PHE A 68 17.51 15.48 7.71
C PHE A 68 17.94 14.17 7.01
N ALA A 69 17.00 13.43 6.46
CA ALA A 69 17.23 12.12 5.85
C ALA A 69 16.47 12.01 4.51
N PRO A 70 16.88 12.73 3.44
CA PRO A 70 16.12 12.85 2.19
C PRO A 70 15.98 11.53 1.41
N GLU A 71 16.83 10.54 1.69
CA GLU A 71 16.82 9.23 1.02
C GLU A 71 16.10 8.14 1.83
N ASN A 72 15.36 8.51 2.88
CA ASN A 72 14.67 7.53 3.72
C ASN A 72 13.44 6.94 3.00
N ILE A 73 13.62 5.73 2.48
CA ILE A 73 12.61 4.96 1.74
C ILE A 73 11.30 4.82 2.54
N GLY A 74 11.40 4.49 3.84
CA GLY A 74 10.23 4.27 4.70
C GLY A 74 9.41 5.55 4.89
N VAL A 75 10.07 6.69 5.00
CA VAL A 75 9.40 7.99 5.15
C VAL A 75 8.67 8.37 3.86
N TRP A 76 9.32 8.25 2.70
CA TRP A 76 8.67 8.50 1.41
C TRP A 76 7.45 7.59 1.18
N HIS A 77 7.59 6.29 1.53
CA HIS A 77 6.49 5.33 1.43
C HIS A 77 5.29 5.75 2.29
N ASN A 78 5.51 6.05 3.57
CA ASN A 78 4.45 6.43 4.49
C ASN A 78 3.83 7.79 4.15
N MET A 79 4.63 8.74 3.65
CA MET A 79 4.13 10.04 3.19
C MET A 79 3.21 9.88 1.96
N ALA A 80 3.61 9.07 0.98
CA ALA A 80 2.76 8.74 -0.15
C ALA A 80 1.45 8.06 0.29
N LEU A 81 1.52 7.12 1.25
CA LEU A 81 0.33 6.49 1.82
C LEU A 81 -0.62 7.51 2.47
N CYS A 82 -0.09 8.46 3.26
CA CYS A 82 -0.90 9.52 3.85
C CYS A 82 -1.60 10.36 2.79
N ARG A 83 -0.90 10.74 1.71
CA ARG A 83 -1.48 11.49 0.60
C ARG A 83 -2.56 10.71 -0.15
N ILE A 84 -2.37 9.41 -0.37
CA ILE A 84 -3.39 8.54 -0.95
C ILE A 84 -4.65 8.53 -0.07
N ARG A 85 -4.49 8.45 1.26
CA ARG A 85 -5.61 8.48 2.21
C ARG A 85 -6.36 9.82 2.22
N GLN A 86 -5.69 10.91 1.87
CA GLN A 86 -6.27 12.24 1.69
C GLN A 86 -6.76 12.50 0.26
N GLU A 87 -6.67 11.52 -0.63
CA GLU A 87 -7.00 11.65 -2.06
C GLU A 87 -6.13 12.69 -2.81
N ASP A 88 -4.99 13.11 -2.21
CA ASP A 88 -3.98 13.90 -2.90
C ASP A 88 -3.14 13.01 -3.83
N TYR A 89 -3.76 12.53 -4.89
CA TYR A 89 -3.14 11.61 -5.84
C TYR A 89 -1.94 12.24 -6.57
N LYS A 90 -1.97 13.56 -6.81
CA LYS A 90 -0.86 14.27 -7.44
C LYS A 90 0.36 14.32 -6.53
N GLY A 91 0.16 14.67 -5.27
CA GLY A 91 1.22 14.66 -4.26
C GLY A 91 1.78 13.26 -4.02
N ALA A 92 0.90 12.26 -3.91
CA ALA A 92 1.30 10.87 -3.75
C ALA A 92 2.17 10.38 -4.91
N LYS A 93 1.81 10.70 -6.16
CA LYS A 93 2.60 10.34 -7.34
C LYS A 93 3.99 10.96 -7.31
N ASN A 94 4.10 12.24 -6.93
CA ASN A 94 5.39 12.92 -6.77
C ASN A 94 6.28 12.24 -5.71
N ASP A 95 5.71 11.86 -4.58
CA ASP A 95 6.45 11.18 -3.51
C ASP A 95 6.91 9.79 -3.97
N LEU A 96 6.06 9.05 -4.69
CA LEU A 96 6.39 7.74 -5.26
C LEU A 96 7.45 7.85 -6.37
N ASP A 97 7.42 8.89 -7.19
CA ASP A 97 8.45 9.15 -8.19
C ASP A 97 9.82 9.36 -7.54
N LYS A 98 9.88 10.12 -6.44
CA LYS A 98 11.10 10.28 -5.65
C LYS A 98 11.56 8.99 -5.01
N LEU A 99 10.63 8.22 -4.44
CA LEU A 99 10.92 6.91 -3.85
C LEU A 99 11.50 5.94 -4.88
N ILE A 100 10.95 5.90 -6.09
CA ILE A 100 11.46 5.07 -7.20
C ILE A 100 12.84 5.55 -7.67
N ALA A 101 13.08 6.86 -7.70
CA ALA A 101 14.39 7.40 -8.05
C ALA A 101 15.48 7.00 -7.04
N ILE A 102 15.13 7.02 -5.73
CA ILE A 102 16.03 6.59 -4.65
C ILE A 102 16.22 5.07 -4.67
N SER A 103 15.15 4.32 -4.84
CA SER A 103 15.16 2.85 -4.80
C SER A 103 14.40 2.25 -6.00
N PRO A 104 15.06 2.10 -7.16
CA PRO A 104 14.42 1.61 -8.39
C PRO A 104 13.93 0.16 -8.32
N ARG A 105 14.27 -0.59 -7.28
CA ARG A 105 13.84 -1.96 -7.05
C ARG A 105 12.81 -2.11 -5.93
N TYR A 106 12.27 -1.00 -5.41
CA TYR A 106 11.25 -1.03 -4.38
C TYR A 106 9.87 -1.28 -5.00
N THR A 107 9.50 -2.55 -5.13
CA THR A 107 8.29 -3.04 -5.84
C THR A 107 7.02 -2.35 -5.39
N LYS A 108 6.86 -2.14 -4.08
CA LYS A 108 5.66 -1.49 -3.51
C LYS A 108 5.42 -0.08 -4.03
N ALA A 109 6.48 0.67 -4.39
CA ALA A 109 6.31 2.01 -4.95
C ALA A 109 5.64 1.98 -6.32
N TYR A 110 6.00 1.02 -7.17
CA TYR A 110 5.35 0.84 -8.47
C TYR A 110 3.90 0.39 -8.31
N LEU A 111 3.63 -0.56 -7.41
CA LEU A 111 2.27 -1.00 -7.11
C LEU A 111 1.39 0.19 -6.66
N MET A 112 1.84 0.95 -5.66
CA MET A 112 1.12 2.11 -5.15
C MET A 112 0.92 3.18 -6.23
N ARG A 113 1.94 3.44 -7.08
CA ARG A 113 1.83 4.44 -8.14
C ARG A 113 0.85 3.99 -9.22
N GLY A 114 0.84 2.72 -9.58
CA GLY A 114 -0.14 2.14 -10.48
C GLY A 114 -1.58 2.26 -9.93
N GLU A 115 -1.78 2.02 -8.63
CA GLU A 115 -3.08 2.23 -7.99
C GLU A 115 -3.52 3.70 -8.00
N VAL A 116 -2.59 4.63 -7.76
CA VAL A 116 -2.82 6.08 -7.89
C VAL A 116 -3.19 6.45 -9.32
N ASP A 117 -2.48 5.91 -10.32
CA ASP A 117 -2.78 6.13 -11.74
C ASP A 117 -4.18 5.64 -12.12
N LEU A 118 -4.62 4.50 -11.56
CA LEU A 118 -6.01 4.02 -11.74
C LEU A 118 -7.04 5.01 -11.17
N LYS A 119 -6.78 5.59 -10.00
CA LYS A 119 -7.66 6.63 -9.43
C LYS A 119 -7.74 7.88 -10.32
N GLN A 120 -6.67 8.18 -11.05
CA GLN A 120 -6.60 9.27 -12.03
C GLN A 120 -7.08 8.84 -13.43
N LYS A 121 -7.55 7.59 -13.61
CA LYS A 121 -7.98 7.00 -14.88
C LYS A 121 -6.88 6.85 -15.92
N ASP A 122 -5.62 6.91 -15.52
CA ASP A 122 -4.45 6.62 -16.39
C ASP A 122 -4.14 5.12 -16.37
N THR A 123 -4.94 4.36 -17.10
CA THR A 123 -4.84 2.90 -17.14
C THR A 123 -3.55 2.41 -17.82
N LEU A 124 -2.98 3.21 -18.74
CA LEU A 124 -1.73 2.84 -19.42
C LEU A 124 -0.53 2.97 -18.48
N ALA A 125 -0.46 4.06 -17.71
CA ALA A 125 0.58 4.24 -16.71
C ALA A 125 0.48 3.15 -15.62
N ALA A 126 -0.73 2.86 -15.16
CA ALA A 126 -0.98 1.80 -14.16
C ALA A 126 -0.50 0.43 -14.65
N GLU A 127 -0.86 0.00 -15.89
CA GLU A 127 -0.45 -1.30 -16.41
C GLU A 127 1.09 -1.39 -16.56
N LYS A 128 1.74 -0.29 -16.96
CA LYS A 128 3.20 -0.21 -17.05
C LYS A 128 3.86 -0.39 -15.66
N ASP A 129 3.33 0.26 -14.64
CA ASP A 129 3.86 0.17 -13.29
C ASP A 129 3.65 -1.20 -12.67
N PHE A 130 2.46 -1.82 -12.82
CA PHE A 130 2.24 -3.20 -12.39
C PHE A 130 3.16 -4.17 -13.14
N GLY A 131 3.37 -3.97 -14.45
CA GLY A 131 4.33 -4.73 -15.23
C GLY A 131 5.74 -4.62 -14.66
N LYS A 132 6.17 -3.41 -14.29
CA LYS A 132 7.48 -3.15 -13.71
C LYS A 132 7.64 -3.78 -12.32
N ALA A 133 6.61 -3.71 -11.49
CA ALA A 133 6.60 -4.38 -10.20
C ALA A 133 6.77 -5.91 -10.34
N ILE A 134 6.06 -6.54 -11.29
CA ILE A 134 6.19 -7.98 -11.58
C ILE A 134 7.59 -8.35 -12.11
N GLU A 135 8.22 -7.50 -12.93
CA GLU A 135 9.61 -7.72 -13.38
C GLU A 135 10.59 -7.75 -12.22
N ILE A 136 10.38 -6.90 -11.20
CA ILE A 136 11.25 -6.79 -10.02
C ILE A 136 11.00 -7.94 -9.05
N ASP A 137 9.73 -8.22 -8.76
CA ASP A 137 9.28 -9.31 -7.88
C ASP A 137 8.08 -10.04 -8.48
N ARG A 138 8.37 -11.16 -9.12
CA ARG A 138 7.34 -12.03 -9.72
C ARG A 138 6.58 -12.90 -8.71
N TYR A 139 6.98 -12.88 -7.45
CA TYR A 139 6.37 -13.68 -6.39
C TYR A 139 5.36 -12.89 -5.56
N ASP A 140 5.15 -11.61 -5.85
CA ASP A 140 4.13 -10.79 -5.23
C ASP A 140 2.75 -11.04 -5.88
N ALA A 141 1.91 -11.81 -5.19
CA ALA A 141 0.57 -12.18 -5.65
C ALA A 141 -0.35 -10.97 -5.85
N ASP A 142 -0.20 -9.95 -5.00
CA ASP A 142 -1.07 -8.76 -5.02
C ASP A 142 -0.83 -7.93 -6.28
N THR A 143 0.40 -7.82 -6.74
CA THR A 143 0.72 -7.12 -7.99
C THR A 143 0.12 -7.82 -9.22
N TRP A 144 0.18 -9.16 -9.27
CA TRP A 144 -0.48 -9.93 -10.34
C TRP A 144 -2.00 -9.72 -10.30
N ALA A 145 -2.62 -9.77 -9.12
CA ALA A 145 -4.05 -9.55 -8.95
C ALA A 145 -4.46 -8.13 -9.37
N SER A 146 -3.69 -7.10 -9.00
CA SER A 146 -3.96 -5.71 -9.37
C SER A 146 -3.95 -5.50 -10.90
N ARG A 147 -2.94 -6.07 -11.59
CA ARG A 147 -2.91 -6.02 -13.06
C ARG A 147 -4.04 -6.81 -13.71
N ALA A 148 -4.38 -7.96 -13.14
CA ALA A 148 -5.50 -8.77 -13.62
C ALA A 148 -6.83 -8.03 -13.51
N ILE A 149 -7.09 -7.34 -12.39
CA ILE A 149 -8.30 -6.52 -12.20
C ILE A 149 -8.36 -5.38 -13.23
N LEU A 150 -7.24 -4.70 -13.48
CA LEU A 150 -7.18 -3.68 -14.53
C LEU A 150 -7.56 -4.26 -15.92
N ARG A 151 -6.97 -5.40 -16.28
CA ARG A 151 -7.25 -6.09 -17.56
C ARG A 151 -8.70 -6.56 -17.67
N LEU A 152 -9.27 -7.03 -16.55
CA LEU A 152 -10.69 -7.40 -16.45
C LEU A 152 -11.60 -6.20 -16.76
N GLN A 153 -11.32 -5.04 -16.16
CA GLN A 153 -12.05 -3.80 -16.42
C GLN A 153 -11.93 -3.32 -17.88
N GLN A 154 -10.80 -3.61 -18.52
CA GLN A 154 -10.57 -3.36 -19.95
C GLN A 154 -11.19 -4.44 -20.86
N GLN A 155 -11.94 -5.40 -20.31
CA GLN A 155 -12.52 -6.54 -21.03
C GLN A 155 -11.49 -7.46 -21.71
N ARG A 156 -10.23 -7.40 -21.26
CA ARG A 156 -9.14 -8.29 -21.70
C ARG A 156 -9.16 -9.58 -20.88
N TYR A 157 -10.24 -10.32 -21.01
CA TYR A 157 -10.57 -11.45 -20.14
C TYR A 157 -9.52 -12.56 -20.13
N LYS A 158 -8.91 -12.90 -21.28
CA LYS A 158 -7.87 -13.92 -21.38
C LYS A 158 -6.59 -13.51 -20.63
N ASP A 159 -6.19 -12.25 -20.80
CA ASP A 159 -5.00 -11.71 -20.12
C ASP A 159 -5.24 -11.60 -18.62
N ALA A 160 -6.46 -11.21 -18.22
CA ALA A 160 -6.86 -11.15 -16.81
C ALA A 160 -6.84 -12.54 -16.17
N GLU A 161 -7.42 -13.57 -16.83
CA GLU A 161 -7.39 -14.94 -16.33
C GLU A 161 -5.96 -15.45 -16.14
N ALA A 162 -5.06 -15.20 -17.09
CA ALA A 162 -3.66 -15.60 -16.99
C ALA A 162 -2.95 -14.97 -15.78
N ASP A 163 -3.17 -13.67 -15.52
CA ASP A 163 -2.61 -12.99 -14.36
C ASP A 163 -3.24 -13.49 -13.04
N PHE A 164 -4.54 -13.73 -12.99
CA PHE A 164 -5.19 -14.35 -11.82
C PHE A 164 -4.66 -15.75 -11.55
N ASP A 165 -4.37 -16.54 -12.58
CA ASP A 165 -3.73 -17.85 -12.43
C ASP A 165 -2.36 -17.74 -11.77
N HIS A 166 -1.58 -16.69 -12.09
CA HIS A 166 -0.31 -16.41 -11.41
C HIS A 166 -0.54 -16.02 -9.94
N ALA A 167 -1.45 -15.11 -9.66
CA ALA A 167 -1.78 -14.69 -8.30
C ALA A 167 -2.21 -15.89 -7.42
N ILE A 168 -3.08 -16.77 -7.94
CA ILE A 168 -3.58 -17.95 -7.22
C ILE A 168 -2.47 -18.96 -6.95
N ARG A 169 -1.55 -19.19 -7.88
CA ARG A 169 -0.40 -20.07 -7.64
C ARG A 169 0.50 -19.57 -6.50
N LEU A 170 0.55 -18.27 -6.29
CA LEU A 170 1.37 -17.64 -5.23
C LEU A 170 0.62 -17.54 -3.90
N SER A 171 -0.70 -17.35 -3.94
CA SER A 171 -1.55 -17.25 -2.75
C SER A 171 -2.94 -17.82 -3.01
N THR A 172 -3.29 -18.91 -2.34
CA THR A 172 -4.54 -19.65 -2.57
C THR A 172 -5.70 -19.24 -1.66
N ARG A 173 -5.53 -18.26 -0.76
CA ARG A 173 -6.52 -17.91 0.27
C ARG A 173 -7.21 -16.55 0.06
N ASN A 174 -7.18 -16.01 -1.14
CA ASN A 174 -7.86 -14.77 -1.44
C ASN A 174 -9.13 -15.04 -2.27
N SER A 175 -10.29 -15.06 -1.64
CA SER A 175 -11.59 -15.30 -2.28
C SER A 175 -11.86 -14.30 -3.41
N GLY A 176 -11.47 -13.03 -3.26
CA GLY A 176 -11.65 -11.99 -4.27
C GLY A 176 -10.92 -12.28 -5.58
N VAL A 177 -9.77 -12.93 -5.54
CA VAL A 177 -9.02 -13.32 -6.75
C VAL A 177 -9.79 -14.41 -7.52
N TYR A 178 -10.37 -15.39 -6.83
CA TYR A 178 -11.21 -16.42 -7.45
C TYR A 178 -12.48 -15.83 -8.05
N ILE A 179 -13.16 -14.92 -7.34
CA ILE A 179 -14.35 -14.22 -7.86
C ILE A 179 -14.04 -13.48 -9.15
N ASN A 180 -12.96 -12.72 -9.19
CA ASN A 180 -12.57 -11.96 -10.37
C ASN A 180 -12.12 -12.86 -11.52
N ARG A 181 -11.45 -13.99 -11.24
CA ARG A 181 -11.14 -14.99 -12.28
C ARG A 181 -12.41 -15.66 -12.81
N ALA A 182 -13.34 -16.00 -11.92
CA ALA A 182 -14.64 -16.52 -12.31
C ALA A 182 -15.37 -15.58 -13.27
N LEU A 183 -15.38 -14.28 -12.99
CA LEU A 183 -15.95 -13.26 -13.86
C LEU A 183 -15.24 -13.20 -15.22
N ALA A 184 -13.91 -13.26 -15.25
CA ALA A 184 -13.15 -13.33 -16.50
C ALA A 184 -13.51 -14.58 -17.32
N ARG A 185 -13.66 -15.75 -16.67
CA ARG A 185 -14.06 -17.02 -17.30
C ARG A 185 -15.49 -16.98 -17.81
N TYR A 186 -16.41 -16.40 -17.04
CA TYR A 186 -17.79 -16.22 -17.43
C TYR A 186 -17.91 -15.44 -18.75
N HIS A 187 -17.22 -14.32 -18.86
CA HIS A 187 -17.22 -13.51 -20.09
C HIS A 187 -16.54 -14.21 -21.28
N GLN A 188 -15.74 -15.25 -21.04
CA GLN A 188 -15.16 -16.10 -22.06
C GLN A 188 -16.06 -17.32 -22.40
N ASN A 189 -17.27 -17.39 -21.82
CA ASN A 189 -18.18 -18.53 -21.95
C ASN A 189 -17.65 -19.84 -21.34
N ASN A 190 -16.62 -19.76 -20.45
CA ASN A 190 -16.13 -20.89 -19.67
C ASN A 190 -16.95 -21.02 -18.38
N LEU A 191 -18.22 -21.40 -18.52
CA LEU A 191 -19.16 -21.44 -17.39
C LEU A 191 -18.78 -22.46 -16.32
N ARG A 192 -18.22 -23.63 -16.73
CA ARG A 192 -17.79 -24.65 -15.76
C ARG A 192 -16.62 -24.16 -14.92
N GLY A 193 -15.63 -23.51 -15.55
CA GLY A 193 -14.50 -22.92 -14.84
C GLY A 193 -14.92 -21.78 -13.90
N ALA A 194 -15.89 -20.96 -14.34
CA ALA A 194 -16.44 -19.90 -13.50
C ALA A 194 -17.16 -20.46 -12.25
N MET A 195 -18.02 -21.46 -12.41
CA MET A 195 -18.70 -22.12 -11.28
C MET A 195 -17.69 -22.68 -10.27
N SER A 196 -16.69 -23.41 -10.75
CA SER A 196 -15.66 -23.96 -9.86
C SER A 196 -14.92 -22.89 -9.05
N ASP A 197 -14.62 -21.73 -9.67
CA ASP A 197 -13.97 -20.63 -8.95
C ASP A 197 -14.91 -19.98 -7.93
N TYR A 198 -16.20 -19.83 -8.24
CA TYR A 198 -17.17 -19.34 -7.25
C TYR A 198 -17.34 -20.30 -6.08
N ASP A 199 -17.36 -21.62 -6.32
CA ASP A 199 -17.41 -22.62 -5.24
C ASP A 199 -16.20 -22.49 -4.33
N ILE A 200 -14.98 -22.36 -4.89
CA ILE A 200 -13.76 -22.16 -4.10
C ILE A 200 -13.82 -20.86 -3.30
N ALA A 201 -14.31 -19.77 -3.92
CA ALA A 201 -14.43 -18.49 -3.23
C ALA A 201 -15.38 -18.54 -2.04
N LEU A 202 -16.51 -19.26 -2.18
CA LEU A 202 -17.49 -19.52 -1.11
C LEU A 202 -16.90 -20.38 0.02
N ASP A 203 -16.07 -21.38 -0.32
CA ASP A 203 -15.38 -22.20 0.67
C ASP A 203 -14.35 -21.41 1.49
N ILE A 204 -13.70 -20.41 0.86
CA ILE A 204 -12.71 -19.53 1.52
C ILE A 204 -13.42 -18.52 2.43
N ASP A 205 -14.47 -17.88 1.92
CA ASP A 205 -15.22 -16.85 2.64
C ASP A 205 -16.72 -16.91 2.28
N PRO A 206 -17.52 -17.65 3.05
CA PRO A 206 -18.96 -17.83 2.80
C PRO A 206 -19.76 -16.53 2.85
N ASN A 207 -19.23 -15.48 3.49
CA ASN A 207 -19.93 -14.21 3.69
C ASN A 207 -19.59 -13.14 2.65
N ASN A 208 -18.58 -13.36 1.82
CA ASN A 208 -18.11 -12.38 0.85
C ASN A 208 -19.11 -12.12 -0.31
N PHE A 209 -20.11 -12.97 -0.46
CA PHE A 209 -21.13 -12.87 -1.54
C PHE A 209 -22.32 -11.97 -1.21
N ILE A 210 -22.47 -11.50 0.00
CA ILE A 210 -23.70 -10.80 0.44
C ILE A 210 -23.68 -9.30 0.08
N GLY A 211 -22.59 -8.75 -0.43
CA GLY A 211 -22.39 -7.31 -0.56
C GLY A 211 -22.37 -6.69 -1.95
N HIS A 212 -22.50 -7.44 -3.03
CA HIS A 212 -22.24 -6.90 -4.38
C HIS A 212 -23.26 -7.30 -5.47
N TYR A 213 -24.56 -7.35 -5.10
CA TYR A 213 -25.65 -7.33 -6.07
C TYR A 213 -26.50 -6.08 -5.89
#